data_665bf437328b82aef3a625452a50ee11
#
_entry.id   665bf437328b82aef3a625452a50ee11
#
_cell.length_a   1.000
_cell.length_b   1.000
_cell.length_c   1.000
_cell.angle_alpha   90.00
_cell.angle_beta   90.00
_cell.angle_gamma   90.00
#
_symmetry.space_group_name_H-M   'P 1'
#
loop_
_entity.id
_entity.type
_entity.pdbx_description
1 polymer ?
#
loop_
_entity_poly.entity_id
_entity_poly.type
_entity_poly.pdbx_seq_one_letter_code
_entity_poly.pdbx_strand_id
1 'polypeptide(L)'
;EGAVSAPGTNIHFSEHMMKMMDIRGIHKSFITLHCGLGNFHDIEVEDLTKHKMDSEEMHINAEACRIANEAKQSGHRLCAVGASVVKATETAVGTDGMLKEYDGWTNEFIFPPYKFGFADSMLVNFYHPYSTLLMETAAFGGYDLVMEAYDKAVKNGYMFGCFGDSLLILND
;
A
#
# COMPACT_ATOMS: atom_id res chain seq x y z
N GLU A 1 -4.66 -11.27 -15.74
CA GLU A 1 -3.79 -12.48 -15.71
C GLU A 1 -2.42 -12.11 -15.18
N GLY A 2 -1.73 -13.03 -14.50
CA GLY A 2 -0.36 -12.79 -14.00
C GLY A 2 -0.22 -12.56 -12.50
N ALA A 3 -1.30 -12.25 -11.76
CA ALA A 3 -1.27 -12.14 -10.31
C ALA A 3 -1.89 -13.37 -9.62
N VAL A 4 -1.37 -13.75 -8.46
CA VAL A 4 -1.95 -14.83 -7.62
C VAL A 4 -2.98 -14.32 -6.63
N SER A 5 -3.12 -13.02 -6.50
CA SER A 5 -4.06 -12.37 -5.59
C SER A 5 -4.82 -11.23 -6.27
N ALA A 6 -6.10 -11.10 -5.93
CA ALA A 6 -6.89 -9.93 -6.26
C ALA A 6 -6.55 -8.75 -5.32
N PRO A 7 -6.84 -7.49 -5.71
CA PRO A 7 -6.67 -6.33 -4.85
C PRO A 7 -7.62 -6.37 -3.66
N GLY A 8 -7.19 -6.97 -2.53
CA GLY A 8 -8.04 -7.23 -1.36
C GLY A 8 -8.66 -5.97 -0.75
N THR A 9 -7.93 -4.87 -0.67
CA THR A 9 -8.43 -3.61 -0.10
C THR A 9 -9.55 -2.98 -0.94
N ASN A 10 -9.68 -3.32 -2.22
CA ASN A 10 -10.73 -2.80 -3.10
C ASN A 10 -12.14 -3.26 -2.70
N ILE A 11 -12.28 -4.33 -1.93
CA ILE A 11 -13.61 -4.81 -1.45
C ILE A 11 -14.32 -3.76 -0.59
N HIS A 12 -13.59 -2.83 0.02
CA HIS A 12 -14.15 -1.77 0.86
C HIS A 12 -14.78 -0.62 0.06
N PHE A 13 -14.58 -0.59 -1.26
CA PHE A 13 -15.09 0.45 -2.15
C PHE A 13 -16.28 -0.04 -2.97
N SER A 14 -17.50 0.27 -2.52
CA SER A 14 -18.70 0.02 -3.31
C SER A 14 -18.81 1.00 -4.48
N GLU A 15 -19.58 0.65 -5.50
CA GLU A 15 -19.89 1.57 -6.62
C GLU A 15 -20.53 2.88 -6.13
N HIS A 16 -21.37 2.80 -5.10
CA HIS A 16 -21.95 3.97 -4.49
C HIS A 16 -20.89 4.88 -3.86
N MET A 17 -19.93 4.29 -3.11
CA MET A 17 -18.83 5.03 -2.50
C MET A 17 -17.95 5.68 -3.57
N MET A 18 -17.63 4.96 -4.64
CA MET A 18 -16.86 5.50 -5.76
C MET A 18 -17.53 6.71 -6.41
N LYS A 19 -18.86 6.65 -6.63
CA LYS A 19 -19.65 7.80 -7.13
C LYS A 19 -19.66 8.97 -6.16
N MET A 20 -19.78 8.69 -4.85
CA MET A 20 -19.76 9.76 -3.84
C MET A 20 -18.40 10.45 -3.77
N MET A 21 -17.30 9.73 -3.97
CA MET A 21 -15.96 10.32 -4.07
C MET A 21 -15.86 11.27 -5.27
N ASP A 22 -16.40 10.88 -6.43
CA ASP A 22 -16.43 11.74 -7.62
C ASP A 22 -17.24 13.03 -7.38
N ILE A 23 -18.42 12.92 -6.78
CA ILE A 23 -19.26 14.07 -6.43
C ILE A 23 -18.55 15.03 -5.47
N ARG A 24 -17.70 14.49 -4.57
CA ARG A 24 -16.92 15.28 -3.61
C ARG A 24 -15.60 15.80 -4.17
N GLY A 25 -15.31 15.56 -5.46
CA GLY A 25 -14.09 16.00 -6.11
C GLY A 25 -12.83 15.23 -5.68
N ILE A 26 -12.98 14.00 -5.15
CA ILE A 26 -11.86 13.14 -4.83
C ILE A 26 -11.40 12.45 -6.11
N HIS A 27 -10.23 12.78 -6.58
CA HIS A 27 -9.63 12.17 -7.76
C HIS A 27 -9.12 10.77 -7.45
N LYS A 28 -9.21 9.88 -8.43
CA LYS A 28 -8.78 8.49 -8.34
C LYS A 28 -7.91 8.17 -9.54
N SER A 29 -6.85 7.43 -9.31
CA SER A 29 -6.05 6.83 -10.38
C SER A 29 -5.73 5.38 -10.04
N PHE A 30 -5.40 4.59 -11.05
CA PHE A 30 -5.16 3.17 -10.91
C PHE A 30 -3.78 2.83 -11.45
N ILE A 31 -3.11 1.94 -10.73
CA ILE A 31 -1.84 1.34 -11.12
C ILE A 31 -2.00 -0.17 -11.14
N THR A 32 -1.12 -0.87 -11.82
CA THR A 32 -1.11 -2.34 -11.86
C THR A 32 0.13 -2.86 -11.14
N LEU A 33 -0.07 -3.84 -10.27
CA LEU A 33 1.00 -4.66 -9.70
C LEU A 33 0.52 -6.11 -9.68
N HIS A 34 1.29 -7.00 -10.30
CA HIS A 34 1.02 -8.43 -10.34
C HIS A 34 1.61 -9.10 -9.10
N CYS A 35 0.82 -9.17 -8.03
CA CYS A 35 1.24 -9.76 -6.77
C CYS A 35 1.62 -11.23 -6.93
N GLY A 36 2.84 -11.56 -6.52
CA GLY A 36 3.39 -12.91 -6.50
C GLY A 36 3.11 -13.67 -5.21
N LEU A 37 3.60 -14.91 -5.14
CA LEU A 37 3.46 -15.78 -3.96
C LEU A 37 4.22 -15.25 -2.74
N GLY A 38 5.29 -14.47 -2.94
CA GLY A 38 6.11 -13.92 -1.87
C GLY A 38 5.36 -13.08 -0.82
N ASN A 39 4.20 -12.50 -1.19
CA ASN A 39 3.34 -11.80 -0.24
C ASN A 39 2.61 -12.72 0.75
N PHE A 40 2.61 -14.03 0.49
CA PHE A 40 1.94 -15.05 1.31
C PHE A 40 2.92 -15.93 2.09
N HIS A 41 4.22 -15.73 1.91
CA HIS A 41 5.25 -16.42 2.66
C HIS A 41 5.57 -15.64 3.93
N ASP A 42 5.73 -16.37 5.02
CA ASP A 42 6.20 -15.79 6.27
C ASP A 42 7.66 -15.34 6.17
N ILE A 43 8.01 -14.31 6.91
CA ILE A 43 9.39 -13.88 7.05
C ILE A 43 10.10 -14.84 7.98
N GLU A 44 11.02 -15.66 7.46
CA GLU A 44 11.74 -16.71 8.20
C GLU A 44 13.13 -16.26 8.69
N VAL A 45 13.47 -14.99 8.54
CA VAL A 45 14.79 -14.44 8.92
C VAL A 45 14.67 -13.53 10.14
N GLU A 46 15.64 -13.62 11.07
CA GLU A 46 15.73 -12.70 12.21
C GLU A 46 16.20 -11.31 11.77
N ASP A 47 17.08 -11.23 10.79
CA ASP A 47 17.60 -9.99 10.22
C ASP A 47 16.83 -9.68 8.92
N LEU A 48 15.90 -8.72 9.00
CA LEU A 48 15.03 -8.35 7.89
C LEU A 48 15.79 -7.91 6.63
N THR A 49 17.03 -7.42 6.78
CA THR A 49 17.86 -7.04 5.62
C THR A 49 18.27 -8.24 4.75
N LYS A 50 18.14 -9.46 5.28
CA LYS A 50 18.42 -10.71 4.57
C LYS A 50 17.21 -11.33 3.90
N HIS A 51 16.02 -10.81 4.17
CA HIS A 51 14.82 -11.26 3.47
C HIS A 51 14.89 -10.86 2.00
N LYS A 52 14.52 -11.79 1.12
CA LYS A 52 14.49 -11.56 -0.32
C LYS A 52 13.04 -11.58 -0.78
N MET A 53 12.58 -10.44 -1.25
CA MET A 53 11.28 -10.35 -1.92
C MET A 53 11.35 -10.97 -3.31
N ASP A 54 10.29 -11.67 -3.70
CA ASP A 54 10.08 -12.04 -5.10
C ASP A 54 9.87 -10.78 -5.94
N SER A 55 10.33 -10.86 -7.20
CA SER A 55 10.08 -9.79 -8.16
C SER A 55 8.63 -9.84 -8.65
N GLU A 56 7.98 -8.70 -8.68
CA GLU A 56 6.60 -8.51 -9.11
C GLU A 56 6.56 -7.49 -10.25
N GLU A 57 5.86 -7.85 -11.33
CA GLU A 57 5.68 -6.95 -12.47
C GLU A 57 4.72 -5.82 -12.09
N MET A 58 5.06 -4.59 -12.47
CA MET A 58 4.23 -3.43 -12.18
C MET A 58 4.18 -2.45 -13.35
N HIS A 59 3.07 -1.75 -13.46
CA HIS A 59 2.84 -0.73 -14.46
C HIS A 59 2.17 0.51 -13.87
N ILE A 60 2.79 1.67 -14.07
CA ILE A 60 2.26 2.99 -13.72
C ILE A 60 2.23 3.84 -14.99
N ASN A 61 1.04 4.19 -15.45
CA ASN A 61 0.87 4.95 -16.67
C ASN A 61 0.97 6.47 -16.46
N ALA A 62 1.09 7.20 -17.57
CA ALA A 62 1.20 8.67 -17.58
C ALA A 62 0.03 9.37 -16.88
N GLU A 63 -1.19 8.84 -17.02
CA GLU A 63 -2.37 9.45 -16.41
C GLU A 63 -2.35 9.34 -14.89
N ALA A 64 -1.98 8.17 -14.34
CA ALA A 64 -1.82 7.99 -12.91
C ALA A 64 -0.75 8.94 -12.34
N CYS A 65 0.39 9.06 -13.03
CA CYS A 65 1.44 10.01 -12.66
C CYS A 65 0.93 11.46 -12.68
N ARG A 66 0.23 11.86 -13.73
CA ARG A 66 -0.30 13.22 -13.85
C ARG A 66 -1.26 13.55 -12.70
N ILE A 67 -2.27 12.72 -12.47
CA ILE A 67 -3.28 12.94 -11.41
C ILE A 67 -2.62 13.02 -10.03
N ALA A 68 -1.75 12.08 -9.71
CA ALA A 68 -1.11 12.01 -8.41
C ALA A 68 -0.11 13.17 -8.19
N ASN A 69 0.68 13.50 -9.21
CA ASN A 69 1.64 14.60 -9.11
C ASN A 69 0.96 15.98 -9.05
N GLU A 70 -0.12 16.20 -9.80
CA GLU A 70 -0.93 17.41 -9.71
C GLU A 70 -1.53 17.59 -8.31
N ALA A 71 -2.05 16.51 -7.71
CA ALA A 71 -2.57 16.54 -6.34
C ALA A 71 -1.47 16.93 -5.35
N LYS A 72 -0.29 16.31 -5.44
CA LYS A 72 0.85 16.59 -4.57
C LYS A 72 1.36 18.02 -4.71
N GLN A 73 1.52 18.50 -5.94
CA GLN A 73 1.95 19.87 -6.22
C GLN A 73 0.96 20.93 -5.74
N SER A 74 -0.32 20.59 -5.72
CA SER A 74 -1.40 21.45 -5.22
C SER A 74 -1.57 21.37 -3.70
N GLY A 75 -0.72 20.61 -2.99
CA GLY A 75 -0.77 20.46 -1.53
C GLY A 75 -1.92 19.57 -1.05
N HIS A 76 -2.49 18.74 -1.92
CA HIS A 76 -3.49 17.76 -1.53
C HIS A 76 -2.82 16.47 -1.04
N ARG A 77 -3.53 15.75 -0.17
CA ARG A 77 -3.08 14.47 0.37
C ARG A 77 -3.29 13.33 -0.62
N LEU A 78 -2.33 12.42 -0.64
CA LEU A 78 -2.35 11.20 -1.44
C LEU A 78 -2.61 10.00 -0.53
N CYS A 79 -3.68 9.26 -0.81
CA CYS A 79 -4.00 8.03 -0.10
C CYS A 79 -3.72 6.81 -0.99
N ALA A 80 -2.77 6.00 -0.58
CA ALA A 80 -2.51 4.70 -1.20
C ALA A 80 -3.52 3.67 -0.69
N VAL A 81 -4.27 3.05 -1.61
CA VAL A 81 -5.24 2.01 -1.30
C VAL A 81 -4.63 0.65 -1.61
N GLY A 82 -4.15 -0.01 -0.55
CA GLY A 82 -3.42 -1.28 -0.59
C GLY A 82 -1.90 -1.12 -0.43
N ALA A 83 -1.28 -2.05 0.28
CA ALA A 83 0.17 -2.11 0.45
C ALA A 83 0.91 -2.19 -0.91
N SER A 84 0.36 -2.94 -1.87
CA SER A 84 0.90 -3.01 -3.23
C SER A 84 1.01 -1.65 -3.92
N VAL A 85 0.11 -0.70 -3.61
CA VAL A 85 0.18 0.66 -4.15
C VAL A 85 1.34 1.43 -3.52
N VAL A 86 1.54 1.29 -2.21
CA VAL A 86 2.69 1.90 -1.52
C VAL A 86 3.99 1.37 -2.10
N LYS A 87 4.16 0.05 -2.18
CA LYS A 87 5.35 -0.58 -2.79
C LYS A 87 5.61 -0.05 -4.21
N ALA A 88 4.59 -0.02 -5.06
CA ALA A 88 4.73 0.41 -6.43
C ALA A 88 5.10 1.90 -6.54
N THR A 89 4.47 2.77 -5.73
CA THR A 89 4.78 4.21 -5.75
C THR A 89 6.15 4.51 -5.18
N GLU A 90 6.59 3.82 -4.12
CA GLU A 90 7.95 3.97 -3.58
C GLU A 90 9.03 3.48 -4.56
N THR A 91 8.74 2.42 -5.34
CA THR A 91 9.63 1.97 -6.42
C THR A 91 9.79 3.02 -7.53
N ALA A 92 8.71 3.76 -7.86
CA ALA A 92 8.67 4.65 -9.02
C ALA A 92 8.81 6.13 -8.68
N VAL A 93 8.83 6.51 -7.40
CA VAL A 93 9.02 7.91 -7.00
C VAL A 93 10.46 8.37 -7.28
N GLY A 94 10.58 9.51 -7.94
CA GLY A 94 11.88 10.13 -8.20
C GLY A 94 12.43 10.87 -6.98
N THR A 95 13.71 11.24 -7.03
CA THR A 95 14.37 12.06 -6.00
C THR A 95 13.75 13.44 -5.84
N ASP A 96 12.97 13.87 -6.81
CA ASP A 96 12.15 15.10 -6.81
C ASP A 96 10.80 14.92 -6.07
N GLY A 97 10.53 13.72 -5.55
CA GLY A 97 9.28 13.37 -4.88
C GLY A 97 8.09 13.20 -5.82
N MET A 98 8.31 13.18 -7.14
CA MET A 98 7.26 13.00 -8.14
C MET A 98 7.22 11.56 -8.63
N LEU A 99 5.99 11.04 -8.83
CA LEU A 99 5.78 9.72 -9.40
C LEU A 99 6.18 9.72 -10.89
N LYS A 100 6.90 8.71 -11.31
CA LYS A 100 7.33 8.51 -12.71
C LYS A 100 6.57 7.35 -13.33
N GLU A 101 6.34 7.45 -14.65
CA GLU A 101 5.88 6.31 -15.42
C GLU A 101 6.85 5.14 -15.24
N TYR A 102 6.30 3.97 -15.07
CA TYR A 102 7.09 2.77 -14.82
C TYR A 102 6.46 1.57 -15.52
N ASP A 103 7.28 0.79 -16.15
CA ASP A 103 6.91 -0.48 -16.76
C ASP A 103 8.08 -1.45 -16.54
N GLY A 104 7.89 -2.38 -15.61
CA GLY A 104 8.99 -3.26 -15.19
C GLY A 104 8.69 -4.03 -13.91
N TRP A 105 9.73 -4.33 -13.16
CA TRP A 105 9.66 -5.22 -11.99
C TRP A 105 10.09 -4.50 -10.72
N THR A 106 9.46 -4.84 -9.60
CA THR A 106 9.87 -4.42 -8.27
C THR A 106 10.10 -5.63 -7.37
N ASN A 107 11.12 -5.56 -6.54
CA ASN A 107 11.37 -6.47 -5.42
C ASN A 107 11.60 -5.69 -4.12
N GLU A 108 11.03 -4.49 -4.06
CA GLU A 108 11.16 -3.63 -2.89
C GLU A 108 10.57 -4.31 -1.65
N PHE A 109 11.36 -4.35 -0.57
CA PHE A 109 10.95 -4.83 0.74
C PHE A 109 10.96 -3.66 1.72
N ILE A 110 9.77 -3.17 2.06
CA ILE A 110 9.59 -2.03 2.96
C ILE A 110 9.39 -2.54 4.39
N PHE A 111 10.29 -2.14 5.30
CA PHE A 111 10.22 -2.45 6.73
C PHE A 111 10.83 -1.31 7.56
N PRO A 112 10.50 -1.19 8.87
CA PRO A 112 11.03 -0.11 9.71
C PRO A 112 12.55 -0.20 9.94
N PRO A 113 13.28 0.93 9.95
CA PRO A 113 12.82 2.27 9.60
C PRO A 113 12.83 2.51 8.08
N TYR A 114 11.78 3.13 7.54
CA TYR A 114 11.67 3.48 6.13
C TYR A 114 11.19 4.93 5.98
N LYS A 115 11.74 5.67 5.00
CA LYS A 115 11.32 7.04 4.71
C LYS A 115 10.51 7.06 3.43
N PHE A 116 9.21 7.21 3.56
CA PHE A 116 8.29 7.27 2.43
C PHE A 116 8.46 8.58 1.65
N GLY A 117 8.45 8.46 0.33
CA GLY A 117 8.63 9.58 -0.60
C GLY A 117 7.35 10.09 -1.22
N PHE A 118 6.28 9.27 -1.22
CA PHE A 118 5.13 9.58 -2.06
C PHE A 118 3.80 9.72 -1.30
N ALA A 119 3.26 8.67 -0.71
CA ALA A 119 1.93 8.68 -0.09
C ALA A 119 1.92 9.34 1.30
N ASP A 120 0.84 10.08 1.60
CA ASP A 120 0.62 10.73 2.91
C ASP A 120 -0.30 9.91 3.81
N SER A 121 -1.03 8.97 3.23
CA SER A 121 -1.92 8.08 3.96
C SER A 121 -2.03 6.73 3.26
N MET A 122 -2.41 5.73 4.02
CA MET A 122 -2.47 4.35 3.57
C MET A 122 -3.74 3.69 4.08
N LEU A 123 -4.52 3.07 3.19
CA LEU A 123 -5.64 2.22 3.55
C LEU A 123 -5.28 0.78 3.21
N VAL A 124 -5.31 -0.11 4.20
CA VAL A 124 -4.93 -1.51 4.08
C VAL A 124 -5.88 -2.41 4.87
N ASN A 125 -5.85 -3.71 4.60
CA ASN A 125 -6.50 -4.68 5.49
C ASN A 125 -5.61 -4.96 6.71
N PHE A 126 -6.18 -5.55 7.75
CA PHE A 126 -5.39 -6.15 8.82
C PHE A 126 -4.72 -7.43 8.30
N TYR A 127 -3.42 -7.42 8.22
CA TYR A 127 -2.61 -8.52 7.71
C TYR A 127 -2.20 -9.51 8.80
N HIS A 128 -1.78 -10.70 8.41
CA HIS A 128 -1.31 -11.73 9.32
C HIS A 128 0.06 -11.38 9.93
N PRO A 129 0.36 -11.87 11.15
CA PRO A 129 1.70 -11.81 11.72
C PRO A 129 2.76 -12.40 10.76
N TYR A 130 4.00 -11.93 10.88
CA TYR A 130 5.15 -12.35 10.07
C TYR A 130 5.06 -12.07 8.57
N SER A 131 4.01 -11.40 8.09
CA SER A 131 3.88 -11.05 6.67
C SER A 131 4.71 -9.81 6.33
N THR A 132 5.20 -9.75 5.10
CA THR A 132 5.85 -8.57 4.52
C THR A 132 4.92 -7.36 4.50
N LEU A 133 3.61 -7.60 4.35
CA LEU A 133 2.57 -6.57 4.34
C LEU A 133 2.38 -5.92 5.72
N LEU A 134 2.50 -6.68 6.81
CA LEU A 134 2.49 -6.11 8.16
C LEU A 134 3.75 -5.27 8.41
N MET A 135 4.92 -5.72 7.92
CA MET A 135 6.15 -4.94 8.05
C MET A 135 6.04 -3.59 7.34
N GLU A 136 5.51 -3.57 6.13
CA GLU A 136 5.25 -2.34 5.37
C GLU A 136 4.25 -1.43 6.10
N THR A 137 3.15 -1.99 6.62
CA THR A 137 2.17 -1.26 7.41
C THR A 137 2.80 -0.64 8.67
N ALA A 138 3.63 -1.40 9.37
CA ALA A 138 4.36 -0.93 10.56
C ALA A 138 5.42 0.13 10.22
N ALA A 139 6.05 0.03 9.05
CA ALA A 139 6.96 1.07 8.56
C ALA A 139 6.22 2.37 8.27
N PHE A 140 5.01 2.29 7.71
CA PHE A 140 4.22 3.46 7.31
C PHE A 140 3.61 4.18 8.53
N GLY A 141 2.99 3.46 9.44
CA GLY A 141 2.25 4.03 10.57
C GLY A 141 3.07 4.16 11.87
N GLY A 142 4.31 3.67 11.87
CA GLY A 142 5.11 3.52 13.10
C GLY A 142 4.75 2.24 13.85
N TYR A 143 5.78 1.50 14.26
CA TYR A 143 5.63 0.16 14.83
C TYR A 143 4.70 0.15 16.06
N ASP A 144 4.95 1.02 17.04
CA ASP A 144 4.21 1.01 18.31
C ASP A 144 2.71 1.31 18.10
N LEU A 145 2.39 2.33 17.28
CA LEU A 145 1.01 2.72 17.00
C LEU A 145 0.26 1.63 16.22
N VAL A 146 0.91 1.03 15.22
CA VAL A 146 0.31 -0.06 14.43
C VAL A 146 0.07 -1.27 15.31
N MET A 147 1.02 -1.66 16.17
CA MET A 147 0.82 -2.79 17.10
C MET A 147 -0.29 -2.52 18.11
N GLU A 148 -0.39 -1.31 18.64
CA GLU A 148 -1.52 -0.92 19.52
C GLU A 148 -2.88 -1.03 18.77
N ALA A 149 -2.93 -0.59 17.50
CA ALA A 149 -4.13 -0.71 16.67
C ALA A 149 -4.50 -2.19 16.45
N TYR A 150 -3.53 -3.05 16.17
CA TYR A 150 -3.73 -4.49 16.02
C TYR A 150 -4.23 -5.15 17.32
N ASP A 151 -3.65 -4.81 18.46
CA ASP A 151 -4.13 -5.30 19.77
C ASP A 151 -5.60 -4.90 20.03
N LYS A 152 -5.94 -3.66 19.71
CA LYS A 152 -7.33 -3.17 19.82
C LYS A 152 -8.26 -3.90 18.85
N ALA A 153 -7.82 -4.11 17.61
CA ALA A 153 -8.59 -4.82 16.60
C ALA A 153 -8.91 -6.25 17.05
N VAL A 154 -7.92 -7.00 17.54
CA VAL A 154 -8.11 -8.36 18.06
C VAL A 154 -9.10 -8.36 19.24
N LYS A 155 -8.93 -7.44 20.21
CA LYS A 155 -9.81 -7.35 21.40
C LYS A 155 -11.25 -7.00 21.04
N ASN A 156 -11.49 -6.32 19.93
CA ASN A 156 -12.82 -5.90 19.47
C ASN A 156 -13.40 -6.79 18.37
N GLY A 157 -12.75 -7.92 18.04
CA GLY A 157 -13.27 -8.91 17.11
C GLY A 157 -13.21 -8.49 15.64
N TYR A 158 -12.28 -7.61 15.27
CA TYR A 158 -12.02 -7.27 13.87
C TYR A 158 -11.51 -8.49 13.11
N MET A 159 -11.89 -8.59 11.84
CA MET A 159 -11.49 -9.68 10.96
C MET A 159 -10.18 -9.31 10.24
N PHE A 160 -9.35 -10.34 10.06
CA PHE A 160 -8.02 -10.22 9.44
C PHE A 160 -8.00 -10.90 8.05
N GLY A 161 -7.02 -10.52 7.24
CA GLY A 161 -6.76 -11.13 5.94
C GLY A 161 -7.51 -10.48 4.78
N CYS A 162 -7.60 -11.20 3.65
CA CYS A 162 -8.09 -10.66 2.38
C CYS A 162 -9.54 -10.16 2.39
N PHE A 163 -10.37 -10.74 3.25
CA PHE A 163 -11.78 -10.37 3.43
C PHE A 163 -12.04 -9.74 4.80
N GLY A 164 -10.98 -9.30 5.46
CA GLY A 164 -11.06 -8.70 6.78
C GLY A 164 -11.42 -7.22 6.76
N ASP A 165 -11.37 -6.63 7.96
CA ASP A 165 -11.57 -5.20 8.14
C ASP A 165 -10.37 -4.39 7.65
N SER A 166 -10.55 -3.09 7.51
CA SER A 166 -9.50 -2.18 7.03
C SER A 166 -8.95 -1.28 8.11
N LEU A 167 -7.70 -0.86 7.92
CA LEU A 167 -6.96 0.09 8.73
C LEU A 167 -6.59 1.30 7.85
N LEU A 168 -7.03 2.49 8.24
CA LEU A 168 -6.61 3.74 7.63
C LEU A 168 -5.51 4.38 8.50
N ILE A 169 -4.36 4.60 7.91
CA ILE A 169 -3.22 5.27 8.54
C ILE A 169 -3.07 6.65 7.91
N LEU A 170 -3.03 7.68 8.75
CA LEU A 170 -2.84 9.06 8.36
C LEU A 170 -1.51 9.54 8.94
N ASN A 171 -0.59 9.95 8.10
CA ASN A 171 0.63 10.63 8.52
C ASN A 171 0.41 12.14 8.42
N ASP A 172 0.80 12.86 9.46
CA ASP A 172 0.70 14.32 9.54
C ASP A 172 1.86 15.02 8.83
#